data_e7eb105a5fc00a2e3f89062e799c34ca
#
_entry.id   e7eb105a5fc00a2e3f89062e799c34ca
#
_cell.length_a   1.000
_cell.length_b   1.000
_cell.length_c   1.000
_cell.angle_alpha   90.00
_cell.angle_beta   90.00
_cell.angle_gamma   90.00
#
_symmetry.space_group_name_H-M   'P 1'
#
loop_
_entity.id
_entity.type
_entity.pdbx_description
1 polymer ?
#
loop_
_entity_poly.entity_id
_entity_poly.type
_entity_poly.pdbx_seq_one_letter_code
_entity_poly.pdbx_strand_id
1 'polypeptide(L)'
;MSVREGFRPIDAGVHTDFGEAMSYADYLDLDTLLAAQHPRSEPPHHDELLFIVQHQTTELWLKLILHELRAVRDYLDADLVHQALKCLARVKHIQRTLTEQWSVLATLTPSEYAEFRGTLGTASGFQSAQYRAVEFILGNKNEHMLKVFASDEAASAMLSELLDQPSVYDAFLRFLARRGLDIPEEVLQRDVRRPWVIQPALIPVFQSIYGAVDRAFDLYEACECLVDLEDNFQFWRFRHLRTVQRTIGFKAGTGGPSGVRFLQKALDLTFFPELYAVRTKIGN
;
A
#
# COMPACT_ATOMS: atom_id res chain seq x y z
N MET A 1 -21.61 1.07 -49.95
CA MET A 1 -21.02 0.71 -48.65
C MET A 1 -19.55 1.19 -48.68
N SER A 2 -19.21 2.22 -47.93
CA SER A 2 -17.80 2.65 -47.81
C SER A 2 -17.05 1.56 -47.04
N VAL A 3 -16.00 1.02 -47.68
CA VAL A 3 -15.05 0.11 -46.99
C VAL A 3 -14.43 0.90 -45.88
N ARG A 4 -14.73 0.59 -44.59
CA ARG A 4 -14.04 1.15 -43.44
C ARG A 4 -12.62 0.60 -43.49
N GLU A 5 -11.67 1.48 -43.73
CA GLU A 5 -10.23 1.15 -43.58
C GLU A 5 -10.00 0.61 -42.15
N GLY A 6 -9.31 -0.51 -42.03
CA GLY A 6 -9.07 -1.19 -40.74
C GLY A 6 -8.03 -0.50 -39.83
N PHE A 7 -7.72 0.79 -40.08
CA PHE A 7 -6.79 1.58 -39.27
C PHE A 7 -7.39 2.95 -38.90
N ARG A 8 -6.89 3.54 -37.83
CA ARG A 8 -7.21 4.91 -37.43
C ARG A 8 -6.23 5.88 -38.13
N PRO A 9 -6.70 6.79 -39.02
CA PRO A 9 -5.83 7.79 -39.59
C PRO A 9 -5.33 8.76 -38.51
N ILE A 10 -4.15 9.34 -38.74
CA ILE A 10 -3.64 10.45 -37.92
C ILE A 10 -4.43 11.70 -38.33
N ASP A 11 -5.05 12.36 -37.35
CA ASP A 11 -5.80 13.59 -37.58
C ASP A 11 -4.88 14.73 -38.03
N ALA A 12 -5.39 15.64 -38.91
CA ALA A 12 -4.65 16.80 -39.31
C ALA A 12 -4.31 17.69 -38.13
N GLY A 13 -3.04 18.07 -37.99
CA GLY A 13 -2.55 18.90 -36.88
C GLY A 13 -2.00 18.14 -35.66
N VAL A 14 -2.01 16.80 -35.69
CA VAL A 14 -1.26 16.04 -34.69
C VAL A 14 0.23 16.33 -34.81
N HIS A 15 0.84 16.71 -33.69
CA HIS A 15 2.29 16.93 -33.63
C HIS A 15 3.01 15.58 -33.74
N THR A 16 3.88 15.43 -34.71
CA THR A 16 4.60 14.19 -35.03
C THR A 16 6.12 14.31 -34.97
N ASP A 17 6.64 15.53 -34.81
CA ASP A 17 8.07 15.81 -34.69
C ASP A 17 8.41 16.17 -33.23
N PHE A 18 9.13 15.28 -32.56
CA PHE A 18 9.58 15.45 -31.17
C PHE A 18 11.11 15.60 -31.07
N GLY A 19 11.82 15.89 -32.17
CA GLY A 19 13.29 15.93 -32.19
C GLY A 19 13.92 16.95 -31.25
N GLU A 20 13.24 18.07 -30.98
CA GLU A 20 13.68 19.13 -30.04
C GLU A 20 12.71 19.32 -28.85
N ALA A 21 11.67 18.47 -28.72
CA ALA A 21 10.66 18.59 -27.69
C ALA A 21 10.65 17.32 -26.84
N MET A 22 10.28 17.47 -25.56
CA MET A 22 10.11 16.33 -24.63
C MET A 22 9.05 15.36 -25.19
N SER A 23 9.45 14.12 -25.48
CA SER A 23 8.55 13.06 -25.90
C SER A 23 7.87 12.40 -24.71
N TYR A 24 6.85 11.58 -24.97
CA TYR A 24 6.21 10.74 -23.96
C TYR A 24 7.22 9.77 -23.30
N ALA A 25 8.12 9.20 -24.10
CA ALA A 25 9.15 8.28 -23.62
C ALA A 25 10.15 8.97 -22.70
N ASP A 26 10.59 10.19 -23.05
CA ASP A 26 11.52 10.99 -22.24
C ASP A 26 10.88 11.39 -20.91
N TYR A 27 9.62 11.87 -20.93
CA TYR A 27 8.93 12.27 -19.70
C TYR A 27 8.76 11.13 -18.69
N LEU A 28 8.53 9.91 -19.18
CA LEU A 28 8.31 8.71 -18.34
C LEU A 28 9.59 7.90 -18.10
N ASP A 29 10.73 8.29 -18.69
CA ASP A 29 11.98 7.51 -18.66
C ASP A 29 11.75 6.04 -19.06
N LEU A 30 11.02 5.86 -20.19
CA LEU A 30 10.59 4.51 -20.60
C LEU A 30 11.75 3.62 -20.99
N ASP A 31 12.83 4.15 -21.52
CA ASP A 31 14.02 3.37 -21.88
C ASP A 31 14.61 2.69 -20.64
N THR A 32 14.74 3.40 -19.54
CA THR A 32 15.19 2.85 -18.25
C THR A 32 14.16 1.87 -17.69
N LEU A 33 12.89 2.30 -17.65
CA LEU A 33 11.82 1.49 -17.04
C LEU A 33 11.62 0.15 -17.74
N LEU A 34 11.56 0.16 -19.09
CA LEU A 34 11.31 -1.04 -19.89
C LEU A 34 12.57 -1.90 -20.10
N ALA A 35 13.75 -1.39 -19.76
CA ALA A 35 14.99 -2.18 -19.74
C ALA A 35 15.29 -2.83 -18.37
N ALA A 36 14.48 -2.59 -17.34
CA ALA A 36 14.74 -3.06 -15.98
C ALA A 36 14.29 -4.51 -15.71
N GLN A 37 13.76 -5.23 -16.71
CA GLN A 37 13.30 -6.60 -16.58
C GLN A 37 14.41 -7.57 -17.02
N HIS A 38 15.05 -8.23 -16.03
CA HIS A 38 16.18 -9.13 -16.27
C HIS A 38 15.89 -10.55 -15.75
N PRO A 39 15.32 -11.45 -16.57
CA PRO A 39 15.19 -12.87 -16.22
C PRO A 39 16.54 -13.49 -15.83
N ARG A 40 16.54 -14.38 -14.84
CA ARG A 40 17.72 -15.03 -14.28
C ARG A 40 17.81 -16.51 -14.60
N SER A 41 16.72 -17.11 -15.11
CA SER A 41 16.72 -18.52 -15.53
C SER A 41 17.47 -18.69 -16.85
N GLU A 42 18.15 -19.85 -17.01
CA GLU A 42 18.84 -20.22 -18.25
C GLU A 42 18.43 -21.64 -18.67
N PRO A 43 17.81 -21.76 -19.87
CA PRO A 43 17.36 -20.69 -20.73
C PRO A 43 16.27 -19.84 -20.06
N PRO A 44 16.06 -18.57 -20.49
CA PRO A 44 15.03 -17.71 -19.89
C PRO A 44 13.65 -18.36 -19.95
N HIS A 45 13.02 -18.53 -18.81
CA HIS A 45 11.66 -19.05 -18.70
C HIS A 45 10.63 -17.98 -19.10
N HIS A 46 9.65 -18.33 -19.93
CA HIS A 46 8.65 -17.39 -20.43
C HIS A 46 7.94 -16.61 -19.30
N ASP A 47 7.50 -17.30 -18.24
CA ASP A 47 6.69 -16.72 -17.18
C ASP A 47 7.51 -16.01 -16.09
N GLU A 48 8.84 -16.06 -16.15
CA GLU A 48 9.69 -15.27 -15.26
C GLU A 48 9.50 -13.77 -15.51
N LEU A 49 9.28 -13.35 -16.76
CA LEU A 49 8.97 -11.96 -17.09
C LEU A 49 7.65 -11.50 -16.44
N LEU A 50 6.61 -12.34 -16.48
CA LEU A 50 5.34 -12.06 -15.76
C LEU A 50 5.60 -11.85 -14.28
N PHE A 51 6.41 -12.70 -13.64
CA PHE A 51 6.74 -12.59 -12.22
C PHE A 51 7.48 -11.27 -11.92
N ILE A 52 8.46 -10.90 -12.74
CA ILE A 52 9.22 -9.64 -12.58
C ILE A 52 8.30 -8.43 -12.73
N VAL A 53 7.54 -8.33 -13.82
CA VAL A 53 6.67 -7.19 -14.11
C VAL A 53 5.60 -7.03 -13.02
N GLN A 54 5.01 -8.14 -12.55
CA GLN A 54 4.03 -8.13 -11.47
C GLN A 54 4.59 -7.49 -10.19
N HIS A 55 5.83 -7.80 -9.81
CA HIS A 55 6.44 -7.25 -8.60
C HIS A 55 6.92 -5.82 -8.81
N GLN A 56 7.47 -5.48 -9.98
CA GLN A 56 7.85 -4.11 -10.30
C GLN A 56 6.66 -3.16 -10.29
N THR A 57 5.54 -3.55 -10.90
CA THR A 57 4.30 -2.74 -10.87
C THR A 57 3.75 -2.59 -9.45
N THR A 58 3.86 -3.64 -8.63
CA THR A 58 3.50 -3.56 -7.20
C THR A 58 4.34 -2.49 -6.49
N GLU A 59 5.66 -2.51 -6.67
CA GLU A 59 6.58 -1.54 -6.05
C GLU A 59 6.30 -0.10 -6.52
N LEU A 60 5.98 0.12 -7.80
CA LEU A 60 5.59 1.44 -8.32
C LEU A 60 4.29 1.95 -7.69
N TRP A 61 3.29 1.08 -7.49
CA TRP A 61 2.06 1.45 -6.80
C TRP A 61 2.28 1.71 -5.32
N LEU A 62 3.12 0.92 -4.63
CA LEU A 62 3.49 1.16 -3.23
C LEU A 62 4.22 2.50 -3.06
N LYS A 63 5.10 2.86 -4.00
CA LYS A 63 5.75 4.18 -4.04
C LYS A 63 4.72 5.31 -4.09
N LEU A 64 3.69 5.19 -4.93
CA LEU A 64 2.64 6.19 -5.03
C LEU A 64 1.75 6.21 -3.77
N ILE A 65 1.40 5.04 -3.20
CA ILE A 65 0.69 4.97 -1.92
C ILE A 65 1.46 5.71 -0.82
N LEU A 66 2.75 5.46 -0.70
CA LEU A 66 3.59 6.11 0.31
C LEU A 66 3.64 7.64 0.12
N HIS A 67 3.73 8.11 -1.13
CA HIS A 67 3.67 9.53 -1.47
C HIS A 67 2.33 10.15 -1.02
N GLU A 68 1.20 9.53 -1.34
CA GLU A 68 -0.13 10.02 -0.95
C GLU A 68 -0.35 9.98 0.56
N LEU A 69 0.11 8.92 1.25
CA LEU A 69 -0.03 8.83 2.71
C LEU A 69 0.82 9.86 3.46
N ARG A 70 1.99 10.22 2.94
CA ARG A 70 2.76 11.36 3.47
C ARG A 70 1.98 12.65 3.33
N ALA A 71 1.39 12.90 2.16
CA ALA A 71 0.54 14.07 1.94
C ALA A 71 -0.72 14.05 2.84
N VAL A 72 -1.35 12.90 3.09
CA VAL A 72 -2.46 12.78 4.04
C VAL A 72 -2.05 13.25 5.43
N ARG A 73 -0.90 12.81 5.93
CA ARG A 73 -0.38 13.21 7.23
C ARG A 73 -0.16 14.74 7.29
N ASP A 74 0.52 15.29 6.28
CA ASP A 74 0.83 16.72 6.22
C ASP A 74 -0.45 17.57 6.11
N TYR A 75 -1.44 17.14 5.35
CA TYR A 75 -2.74 17.83 5.25
C TYR A 75 -3.55 17.75 6.55
N LEU A 76 -3.53 16.61 7.25
CA LEU A 76 -4.17 16.49 8.55
C LEU A 76 -3.50 17.42 9.58
N ASP A 77 -2.17 17.51 9.60
CA ASP A 77 -1.43 18.41 10.48
C ASP A 77 -1.70 19.90 10.17
N ALA A 78 -2.03 20.23 8.91
CA ALA A 78 -2.41 21.56 8.45
C ALA A 78 -3.93 21.86 8.54
N ASP A 79 -4.75 20.97 9.11
CA ASP A 79 -6.22 21.04 9.17
C ASP A 79 -6.93 21.09 7.81
N LEU A 80 -6.29 20.56 6.76
CA LEU A 80 -6.77 20.50 5.39
C LEU A 80 -7.44 19.14 5.09
N VAL A 81 -8.49 18.79 5.83
CA VAL A 81 -9.12 17.45 5.79
C VAL A 81 -9.62 17.06 4.40
N HIS A 82 -10.18 17.98 3.61
CA HIS A 82 -10.68 17.66 2.27
C HIS A 82 -9.56 17.24 1.31
N GLN A 83 -8.37 17.84 1.43
CA GLN A 83 -7.19 17.43 0.67
C GLN A 83 -6.70 16.04 1.12
N ALA A 84 -6.70 15.76 2.42
CA ALA A 84 -6.39 14.45 2.96
C ALA A 84 -7.36 13.38 2.45
N LEU A 85 -8.67 13.65 2.46
CA LEU A 85 -9.71 12.75 1.93
C LEU A 85 -9.51 12.45 0.44
N LYS A 86 -9.13 13.44 -0.36
CA LYS A 86 -8.80 13.24 -1.77
C LYS A 86 -7.62 12.28 -1.98
N CYS A 87 -6.55 12.42 -1.17
CA CYS A 87 -5.40 11.52 -1.21
C CYS A 87 -5.80 10.11 -0.74
N LEU A 88 -6.58 9.97 0.34
CA LEU A 88 -7.10 8.68 0.80
C LEU A 88 -7.96 8.00 -0.27
N ALA A 89 -8.82 8.74 -0.97
CA ALA A 89 -9.61 8.21 -2.08
C ALA A 89 -8.71 7.63 -3.19
N ARG A 90 -7.60 8.31 -3.52
CA ARG A 90 -6.61 7.81 -4.49
C ARG A 90 -5.93 6.55 -3.99
N VAL A 91 -5.51 6.51 -2.74
CA VAL A 91 -4.90 5.31 -2.13
C VAL A 91 -5.85 4.11 -2.23
N LYS A 92 -7.15 4.29 -1.94
CA LYS A 92 -8.17 3.23 -2.07
C LYS A 92 -8.25 2.69 -3.51
N HIS A 93 -8.20 3.55 -4.52
CA HIS A 93 -8.20 3.11 -5.92
C HIS A 93 -6.91 2.35 -6.29
N ILE A 94 -5.74 2.80 -5.81
CA ILE A 94 -4.47 2.10 -6.03
C ILE A 94 -4.51 0.71 -5.37
N GLN A 95 -5.04 0.60 -4.14
CA GLN A 95 -5.19 -0.68 -3.45
C GLN A 95 -6.08 -1.68 -4.22
N ARG A 96 -7.16 -1.19 -4.86
CA ARG A 96 -7.98 -2.03 -5.75
C ARG A 96 -7.18 -2.53 -6.94
N THR A 97 -6.41 -1.67 -7.61
CA THR A 97 -5.52 -2.06 -8.71
C THR A 97 -4.49 -3.11 -8.24
N LEU A 98 -3.87 -2.91 -7.08
CA LEU A 98 -2.97 -3.88 -6.46
C LEU A 98 -3.64 -5.23 -6.18
N THR A 99 -4.91 -5.23 -5.82
CA THR A 99 -5.69 -6.45 -5.58
C THR A 99 -6.05 -7.16 -6.89
N GLU A 100 -6.47 -6.41 -7.91
CA GLU A 100 -6.83 -6.94 -9.23
C GLU A 100 -5.64 -7.58 -9.94
N GLN A 101 -4.46 -6.99 -9.86
CA GLN A 101 -3.25 -7.53 -10.52
C GLN A 101 -2.83 -8.92 -10.01
N TRP A 102 -3.29 -9.35 -8.81
CA TRP A 102 -3.10 -10.74 -8.37
C TRP A 102 -3.78 -11.76 -9.30
N SER A 103 -4.81 -11.36 -10.04
CA SER A 103 -5.47 -12.24 -11.04
C SER A 103 -4.52 -12.58 -12.18
N VAL A 104 -3.64 -11.65 -12.57
CA VAL A 104 -2.61 -11.88 -13.59
C VAL A 104 -1.56 -12.86 -13.07
N LEU A 105 -1.02 -12.64 -11.87
CA LEU A 105 -0.04 -13.57 -11.28
C LEU A 105 -0.65 -14.96 -11.02
N ALA A 106 -1.95 -15.04 -10.73
CA ALA A 106 -2.64 -16.31 -10.50
C ALA A 106 -2.75 -17.19 -11.76
N THR A 107 -2.41 -16.69 -12.94
CA THR A 107 -2.26 -17.52 -14.16
C THR A 107 -1.00 -18.37 -14.12
N LEU A 108 0.03 -17.97 -13.36
CA LEU A 108 1.24 -18.74 -13.15
C LEU A 108 0.94 -20.03 -12.37
N THR A 109 1.15 -21.17 -13.01
CA THR A 109 0.90 -22.47 -12.40
C THR A 109 2.04 -22.90 -11.46
N PRO A 110 1.80 -23.85 -10.52
CA PRO A 110 2.85 -24.38 -9.67
C PRO A 110 4.01 -25.02 -10.43
N SER A 111 3.76 -25.64 -11.59
CA SER A 111 4.78 -26.28 -12.41
C SER A 111 5.69 -25.25 -13.08
N GLU A 112 5.10 -24.24 -13.72
CA GLU A 112 5.83 -23.14 -14.36
C GLU A 112 6.68 -22.36 -13.35
N TYR A 113 6.08 -22.03 -12.19
CA TYR A 113 6.85 -21.36 -11.12
C TYR A 113 8.01 -22.21 -10.61
N ALA A 114 7.85 -23.52 -10.52
CA ALA A 114 8.91 -24.43 -10.05
C ALA A 114 10.14 -24.43 -10.97
N GLU A 115 9.97 -24.17 -12.27
CA GLU A 115 11.05 -24.17 -13.25
C GLU A 115 12.07 -23.06 -13.04
N PHE A 116 11.62 -21.87 -12.63
CA PHE A 116 12.53 -20.73 -12.38
C PHE A 116 12.68 -20.34 -10.91
N ARG A 117 11.87 -20.90 -9.99
CA ARG A 117 11.93 -20.57 -8.56
C ARG A 117 13.32 -20.65 -7.95
N GLY A 118 14.12 -21.63 -8.40
CA GLY A 118 15.48 -21.85 -7.91
C GLY A 118 16.42 -20.68 -8.17
N THR A 119 16.18 -19.90 -9.22
CA THR A 119 17.00 -18.73 -9.60
C THR A 119 16.76 -17.52 -8.70
N LEU A 120 15.64 -17.48 -7.97
CA LEU A 120 15.32 -16.40 -7.06
C LEU A 120 16.21 -16.39 -5.80
N GLY A 121 16.86 -17.50 -5.48
CA GLY A 121 17.71 -17.61 -4.28
C GLY A 121 16.94 -17.28 -3.02
N THR A 122 17.40 -16.25 -2.29
CA THR A 122 16.76 -15.72 -1.06
C THR A 122 15.86 -14.51 -1.32
N ALA A 123 15.70 -14.08 -2.58
CA ALA A 123 14.84 -12.93 -2.90
C ALA A 123 13.37 -13.23 -2.55
N SER A 124 12.72 -12.31 -1.83
CA SER A 124 11.37 -12.49 -1.32
C SER A 124 10.66 -11.15 -1.17
N GLY A 125 9.36 -11.11 -1.39
CA GLY A 125 8.52 -9.95 -1.11
C GLY A 125 8.57 -9.48 0.36
N PHE A 126 9.04 -10.33 1.28
CA PHE A 126 9.33 -9.95 2.66
C PHE A 126 10.38 -8.81 2.75
N GLN A 127 11.23 -8.68 1.75
CA GLN A 127 12.29 -7.67 1.62
C GLN A 127 11.81 -6.38 0.92
N SER A 128 10.51 -6.21 0.65
CA SER A 128 9.99 -4.95 0.10
C SER A 128 10.06 -3.85 1.16
N ALA A 129 10.98 -2.91 0.97
CA ALA A 129 11.12 -1.74 1.84
C ALA A 129 9.91 -0.82 1.73
N GLN A 130 9.32 -0.67 0.55
CA GLN A 130 8.15 0.19 0.35
C GLN A 130 6.89 -0.39 1.01
N TYR A 131 6.67 -1.71 0.93
CA TYR A 131 5.59 -2.34 1.68
C TYR A 131 5.74 -2.09 3.19
N ARG A 132 6.95 -2.24 3.70
CA ARG A 132 7.25 -1.97 5.11
C ARG A 132 7.05 -0.49 5.47
N ALA A 133 7.45 0.42 4.58
CA ALA A 133 7.23 1.85 4.75
C ALA A 133 5.72 2.20 4.83
N VAL A 134 4.89 1.56 3.99
CA VAL A 134 3.43 1.71 4.05
C VAL A 134 2.87 1.19 5.38
N GLU A 135 3.34 0.05 5.90
CA GLU A 135 2.92 -0.42 7.23
C GLU A 135 3.33 0.56 8.34
N PHE A 136 4.54 1.13 8.28
CA PHE A 136 5.03 2.07 9.30
C PHE A 136 4.24 3.38 9.31
N ILE A 137 3.99 3.96 8.14
CA ILE A 137 3.22 5.22 8.07
C ILE A 137 1.76 5.02 8.48
N LEU A 138 1.22 3.80 8.38
CA LEU A 138 -0.12 3.46 8.87
C LEU A 138 -0.15 3.08 10.36
N GLY A 139 1.00 2.99 11.05
CA GLY A 139 1.08 2.76 12.49
C GLY A 139 1.53 1.36 12.91
N ASN A 140 1.66 0.41 11.98
CA ASN A 140 2.17 -0.93 12.27
C ASN A 140 3.71 -0.93 12.29
N LYS A 141 4.28 -0.29 13.32
CA LYS A 141 5.71 -0.07 13.47
C LYS A 141 6.39 -1.21 14.19
N ASN A 142 7.39 -1.81 13.54
CA ASN A 142 8.20 -2.89 14.10
C ASN A 142 9.68 -2.61 13.82
N GLU A 143 10.39 -2.02 14.78
CA GLU A 143 11.82 -1.67 14.65
C GLU A 143 12.71 -2.87 14.32
N HIS A 144 12.32 -4.10 14.70
CA HIS A 144 13.10 -5.30 14.37
C HIS A 144 13.17 -5.56 12.87
N MET A 145 12.24 -5.00 12.08
CA MET A 145 12.27 -5.10 10.62
C MET A 145 13.44 -4.34 9.98
N LEU A 146 14.02 -3.34 10.66
CA LEU A 146 15.22 -2.64 10.17
C LEU A 146 16.39 -3.61 9.93
N LYS A 147 16.47 -4.70 10.70
CA LYS A 147 17.53 -5.72 10.52
C LYS A 147 17.50 -6.39 9.15
N VAL A 148 16.34 -6.46 8.52
CA VAL A 148 16.17 -7.03 7.18
C VAL A 148 16.84 -6.16 6.11
N PHE A 149 16.94 -4.86 6.38
CA PHE A 149 17.45 -3.84 5.46
C PHE A 149 18.82 -3.31 5.86
N ALA A 150 19.52 -3.99 6.79
CA ALA A 150 20.82 -3.52 7.30
C ALA A 150 21.91 -3.36 6.23
N SER A 151 21.81 -4.09 5.12
CA SER A 151 22.71 -3.99 3.96
C SER A 151 22.26 -3.01 2.88
N ASP A 152 21.05 -2.43 3.01
CA ASP A 152 20.49 -1.43 2.10
C ASP A 152 20.37 -0.09 2.86
N GLU A 153 21.34 0.77 2.67
CA GLU A 153 21.46 2.05 3.40
C GLU A 153 20.25 2.96 3.10
N ALA A 154 19.81 3.03 1.84
CA ALA A 154 18.68 3.87 1.43
C ALA A 154 17.36 3.39 2.05
N ALA A 155 17.09 2.08 1.99
CA ALA A 155 15.90 1.49 2.60
C ALA A 155 15.93 1.64 4.12
N SER A 156 17.08 1.40 4.75
CA SER A 156 17.26 1.55 6.19
C SER A 156 17.03 2.98 6.67
N ALA A 157 17.56 3.98 5.94
CA ALA A 157 17.36 5.40 6.24
C ALA A 157 15.88 5.79 6.12
N MET A 158 15.20 5.43 5.02
CA MET A 158 13.78 5.70 4.80
C MET A 158 12.89 5.09 5.90
N LEU A 159 13.15 3.84 6.27
CA LEU A 159 12.36 3.14 7.29
C LEU A 159 12.63 3.72 8.69
N SER A 160 13.88 4.10 9.00
CA SER A 160 14.22 4.76 10.26
C SER A 160 13.52 6.10 10.39
N GLU A 161 13.50 6.91 9.32
CA GLU A 161 12.75 8.17 9.28
C GLU A 161 11.27 7.96 9.61
N LEU A 162 10.62 7.00 8.92
CA LEU A 162 9.20 6.71 9.14
C LEU A 162 8.92 6.12 10.53
N LEU A 163 9.88 5.41 11.12
CA LEU A 163 9.77 4.91 12.49
C LEU A 163 9.70 6.06 13.49
N ASP A 164 10.49 7.12 13.27
CA ASP A 164 10.59 8.30 14.15
C ASP A 164 9.45 9.30 13.97
N GLN A 165 8.72 9.23 12.87
CA GLN A 165 7.63 10.16 12.56
C GLN A 165 6.27 9.64 13.04
N PRO A 166 5.28 10.52 13.32
CA PRO A 166 3.90 10.11 13.56
C PRO A 166 3.30 9.30 12.41
N SER A 167 2.44 8.34 12.71
CA SER A 167 1.63 7.66 11.71
C SER A 167 0.50 8.56 11.19
N VAL A 168 -0.18 8.12 10.12
CA VAL A 168 -1.43 8.76 9.64
C VAL A 168 -2.48 8.77 10.75
N TYR A 169 -2.56 7.71 11.56
CA TYR A 169 -3.53 7.66 12.66
C TYR A 169 -3.17 8.62 13.79
N ASP A 170 -1.88 8.77 14.13
CA ASP A 170 -1.44 9.79 15.08
C ASP A 170 -1.80 11.21 14.61
N ALA A 171 -1.56 11.51 13.34
CA ALA A 171 -1.92 12.81 12.75
C ALA A 171 -3.45 13.02 12.75
N PHE A 172 -4.21 11.98 12.46
CA PHE A 172 -5.68 12.05 12.51
C PHE A 172 -6.19 12.33 13.92
N LEU A 173 -5.68 11.67 14.94
CA LEU A 173 -6.07 11.90 16.33
C LEU A 173 -5.70 13.33 16.80
N ARG A 174 -4.52 13.84 16.42
CA ARG A 174 -4.13 15.24 16.66
C ARG A 174 -5.06 16.21 15.95
N PHE A 175 -5.45 15.90 14.71
CA PHE A 175 -6.46 16.69 13.98
C PHE A 175 -7.79 16.69 14.74
N LEU A 176 -8.30 15.55 15.20
CA LEU A 176 -9.52 15.46 16.00
C LEU A 176 -9.45 16.31 17.28
N ALA A 177 -8.29 16.28 17.99
CA ALA A 177 -8.08 17.11 19.18
C ALA A 177 -8.16 18.61 18.86
N ARG A 178 -7.54 19.06 17.76
CA ARG A 178 -7.65 20.46 17.30
C ARG A 178 -9.08 20.86 16.89
N ARG A 179 -9.90 19.88 16.48
CA ARG A 179 -11.33 20.06 16.18
C ARG A 179 -12.22 20.02 17.44
N GLY A 180 -11.60 19.95 18.64
CA GLY A 180 -12.30 20.01 19.93
C GLY A 180 -12.83 18.67 20.43
N LEU A 181 -12.42 17.54 19.86
CA LEU A 181 -12.73 16.21 20.39
C LEU A 181 -11.81 15.91 21.58
N ASP A 182 -12.36 15.22 22.60
CA ASP A 182 -11.66 14.90 23.84
C ASP A 182 -10.71 13.69 23.66
N ILE A 183 -9.59 13.92 22.95
CA ILE A 183 -8.55 12.91 22.76
C ILE A 183 -7.65 12.91 24.00
N PRO A 184 -7.47 11.76 24.69
CA PRO A 184 -6.63 11.69 25.89
C PRO A 184 -5.18 12.14 25.62
N GLU A 185 -4.61 12.88 26.56
CA GLU A 185 -3.26 13.46 26.43
C GLU A 185 -2.19 12.36 26.30
N GLU A 186 -2.33 11.24 27.00
CA GLU A 186 -1.44 10.07 26.87
C GLU A 186 -1.43 9.46 25.48
N VAL A 187 -2.53 9.58 24.73
CA VAL A 187 -2.62 9.13 23.33
C VAL A 187 -1.88 10.11 22.42
N LEU A 188 -2.04 11.42 22.65
CA LEU A 188 -1.39 12.47 21.86
C LEU A 188 0.13 12.51 22.07
N GLN A 189 0.60 12.13 23.26
CA GLN A 189 2.00 12.15 23.67
C GLN A 189 2.68 10.75 23.65
N ARG A 190 2.02 9.75 23.06
CA ARG A 190 2.59 8.41 23.01
C ARG A 190 3.95 8.38 22.29
N ASP A 191 4.77 7.38 22.60
CA ASP A 191 5.97 7.07 21.81
C ASP A 191 5.57 6.59 20.42
N VAL A 192 5.73 7.45 19.40
CA VAL A 192 5.35 7.17 18.00
C VAL A 192 6.17 6.06 17.35
N ARG A 193 7.31 5.66 17.94
CA ARG A 193 8.11 4.51 17.47
C ARG A 193 7.45 3.17 17.76
N ARG A 194 6.54 3.12 18.75
CA ARG A 194 5.86 1.91 19.15
C ARG A 194 4.70 1.60 18.21
N PRO A 195 4.42 0.31 17.93
CA PRO A 195 3.23 -0.07 17.21
C PRO A 195 1.99 0.45 17.93
N TRP A 196 0.94 0.72 17.15
CA TRP A 196 -0.34 1.11 17.73
C TRP A 196 -0.92 -0.04 18.58
N VAL A 197 -1.45 0.30 19.73
CA VAL A 197 -2.21 -0.60 20.60
C VAL A 197 -3.56 0.05 20.84
N ILE A 198 -4.64 -0.73 20.75
CA ILE A 198 -6.00 -0.23 20.94
C ILE A 198 -6.14 0.57 22.24
N GLN A 199 -6.74 1.74 22.14
CA GLN A 199 -6.99 2.68 23.22
C GLN A 199 -8.51 2.75 23.50
N PRO A 200 -9.03 2.03 24.50
CA PRO A 200 -10.48 1.99 24.78
C PRO A 200 -11.07 3.37 25.06
N ALA A 201 -10.27 4.32 25.57
CA ALA A 201 -10.68 5.69 25.83
C ALA A 201 -11.06 6.48 24.55
N LEU A 202 -10.62 6.05 23.36
CA LEU A 202 -11.01 6.66 22.08
C LEU A 202 -12.39 6.20 21.58
N ILE A 203 -12.94 5.09 22.10
CA ILE A 203 -14.22 4.56 21.64
C ILE A 203 -15.37 5.56 21.86
N PRO A 204 -15.52 6.22 23.03
CA PRO A 204 -16.53 7.25 23.22
C PRO A 204 -16.36 8.47 22.29
N VAL A 205 -15.11 8.82 21.97
CA VAL A 205 -14.82 9.92 21.02
C VAL A 205 -15.37 9.57 19.63
N PHE A 206 -15.08 8.39 19.12
CA PHE A 206 -15.63 7.93 17.85
C PHE A 206 -17.15 7.75 17.92
N GLN A 207 -17.72 7.25 19.03
CA GLN A 207 -19.19 7.23 19.19
C GLN A 207 -19.82 8.62 19.01
N SER A 208 -19.17 9.67 19.52
CA SER A 208 -19.70 11.04 19.37
C SER A 208 -19.70 11.51 17.91
N ILE A 209 -18.67 11.13 17.11
CA ILE A 209 -18.62 11.43 15.67
C ILE A 209 -19.73 10.68 14.93
N TYR A 210 -19.87 9.36 15.17
CA TYR A 210 -20.89 8.52 14.53
C TYR A 210 -22.32 8.87 14.98
N GLY A 211 -22.48 9.45 16.15
CA GLY A 211 -23.77 9.95 16.67
C GLY A 211 -24.17 11.36 16.16
N ALA A 212 -23.26 12.06 15.49
CA ALA A 212 -23.46 13.44 15.07
C ALA A 212 -23.15 13.65 13.57
N VAL A 213 -23.45 12.68 12.70
CA VAL A 213 -23.11 12.67 11.29
C VAL A 213 -23.48 13.97 10.57
N ASP A 214 -24.70 14.49 10.79
CA ASP A 214 -25.18 15.72 10.14
C ASP A 214 -24.40 16.98 10.55
N ARG A 215 -23.74 16.96 11.73
CA ARG A 215 -23.02 18.13 12.29
C ARG A 215 -21.51 18.07 12.06
N ALA A 216 -20.98 16.88 11.84
CA ALA A 216 -19.55 16.60 11.70
C ALA A 216 -19.28 15.60 10.57
N PHE A 217 -19.92 15.86 9.41
CA PHE A 217 -19.86 14.94 8.27
C PHE A 217 -18.43 14.72 7.76
N ASP A 218 -17.60 15.75 7.77
CA ASP A 218 -16.19 15.67 7.37
C ASP A 218 -15.38 14.74 8.29
N LEU A 219 -15.66 14.74 9.61
CA LEU A 219 -15.02 13.84 10.57
C LEU A 219 -15.52 12.40 10.39
N TYR A 220 -16.83 12.23 10.19
CA TYR A 220 -17.43 10.94 9.89
C TYR A 220 -16.85 10.36 8.60
N GLU A 221 -16.80 11.15 7.52
CA GLU A 221 -16.23 10.75 6.25
C GLU A 221 -14.75 10.36 6.38
N ALA A 222 -13.97 11.10 7.19
CA ALA A 222 -12.59 10.78 7.45
C ALA A 222 -12.43 9.42 8.18
N CYS A 223 -13.28 9.14 9.19
CA CYS A 223 -13.31 7.84 9.85
C CYS A 223 -13.61 6.71 8.86
N GLU A 224 -14.64 6.86 8.03
CA GLU A 224 -15.02 5.84 7.05
C GLU A 224 -13.94 5.67 5.95
N CYS A 225 -13.27 6.75 5.53
CA CYS A 225 -12.14 6.65 4.61
C CYS A 225 -10.97 5.86 5.18
N LEU A 226 -10.67 5.97 6.48
CA LEU A 226 -9.64 5.16 7.13
C LEU A 226 -10.06 3.69 7.22
N VAL A 227 -11.32 3.42 7.53
CA VAL A 227 -11.86 2.05 7.54
C VAL A 227 -11.79 1.41 6.15
N ASP A 228 -12.21 2.12 5.11
CA ASP A 228 -12.11 1.66 3.72
C ASP A 228 -10.66 1.36 3.31
N LEU A 229 -9.72 2.21 3.75
CA LEU A 229 -8.29 2.01 3.50
C LEU A 229 -7.80 0.72 4.14
N GLU A 230 -8.17 0.48 5.40
CA GLU A 230 -7.80 -0.75 6.12
C GLU A 230 -8.45 -1.98 5.50
N ASP A 231 -9.75 -1.94 5.18
CA ASP A 231 -10.48 -3.03 4.56
C ASP A 231 -9.86 -3.44 3.22
N ASN A 232 -9.58 -2.47 2.34
CA ASN A 232 -8.88 -2.73 1.08
C ASN A 232 -7.48 -3.33 1.29
N PHE A 233 -6.76 -2.91 2.33
CA PHE A 233 -5.43 -3.44 2.65
C PHE A 233 -5.51 -4.89 3.13
N GLN A 234 -6.48 -5.21 3.98
CA GLN A 234 -6.75 -6.58 4.44
C GLN A 234 -7.18 -7.48 3.28
N PHE A 235 -8.02 -6.96 2.38
CA PHE A 235 -8.43 -7.71 1.19
C PHE A 235 -7.24 -8.00 0.27
N TRP A 236 -6.33 -7.04 0.06
CA TRP A 236 -5.08 -7.27 -0.68
C TRP A 236 -4.20 -8.33 -0.02
N ARG A 237 -4.01 -8.27 1.32
CA ARG A 237 -3.27 -9.30 2.09
C ARG A 237 -3.88 -10.68 1.93
N PHE A 238 -5.21 -10.77 2.00
CA PHE A 238 -5.92 -12.03 1.81
C PHE A 238 -5.70 -12.59 0.39
N ARG A 239 -5.83 -11.77 -0.65
CA ARG A 239 -5.58 -12.17 -2.04
C ARG A 239 -4.13 -12.62 -2.22
N HIS A 240 -3.17 -11.90 -1.66
CA HIS A 240 -1.76 -12.30 -1.65
C HIS A 240 -1.58 -13.69 -1.01
N LEU A 241 -2.08 -13.88 0.19
CA LEU A 241 -2.04 -15.18 0.88
C LEU A 241 -2.58 -16.31 0.00
N ARG A 242 -3.75 -16.12 -0.61
CA ARG A 242 -4.40 -17.14 -1.45
C ARG A 242 -3.62 -17.40 -2.73
N THR A 243 -3.04 -16.38 -3.34
CA THR A 243 -2.19 -16.54 -4.53
C THR A 243 -0.92 -17.31 -4.19
N VAL A 244 -0.24 -16.99 -3.11
CA VAL A 244 0.94 -17.73 -2.65
C VAL A 244 0.56 -19.19 -2.33
N GLN A 245 -0.54 -19.41 -1.61
CA GLN A 245 -1.01 -20.77 -1.29
C GLN A 245 -1.33 -21.58 -2.56
N ARG A 246 -1.93 -20.94 -3.57
CA ARG A 246 -2.24 -21.58 -4.86
C ARG A 246 -0.97 -21.99 -5.61
N THR A 247 0.08 -21.17 -5.57
CA THR A 247 1.30 -21.37 -6.38
C THR A 247 2.31 -22.29 -5.71
N ILE A 248 2.54 -22.15 -4.40
CA ILE A 248 3.57 -22.94 -3.69
C ILE A 248 3.01 -23.88 -2.60
N GLY A 249 1.71 -23.80 -2.32
CA GLY A 249 1.10 -24.58 -1.23
C GLY A 249 1.66 -24.15 0.11
N PHE A 250 1.97 -25.12 0.96
CA PHE A 250 2.57 -24.92 2.28
C PHE A 250 4.10 -25.04 2.30
N LYS A 251 4.75 -25.04 1.13
CA LYS A 251 6.21 -25.02 1.05
C LYS A 251 6.77 -23.75 1.68
N ALA A 252 8.01 -23.81 2.16
CA ALA A 252 8.72 -22.61 2.61
C ALA A 252 8.84 -21.59 1.48
N GLY A 253 8.66 -20.31 1.80
CA GLY A 253 8.96 -19.22 0.87
C GLY A 253 10.46 -19.08 0.62
N THR A 254 10.85 -18.36 -0.43
CA THR A 254 12.27 -18.08 -0.74
C THR A 254 12.97 -17.28 0.37
N GLY A 255 12.22 -16.43 1.09
CA GLY A 255 12.73 -15.59 2.19
C GLY A 255 12.75 -16.23 3.58
N GLY A 256 12.44 -17.53 3.70
CA GLY A 256 12.51 -18.23 5.00
C GLY A 256 11.37 -19.22 5.27
N PRO A 257 11.33 -19.84 6.47
CA PRO A 257 10.48 -21.00 6.74
C PRO A 257 8.97 -20.71 6.87
N SER A 258 8.56 -19.45 6.91
CA SER A 258 7.20 -19.09 7.36
C SER A 258 6.15 -18.96 6.25
N GLY A 259 6.52 -18.77 4.98
CA GLY A 259 5.58 -18.77 3.84
C GLY A 259 4.14 -18.34 4.16
N VAL A 260 3.16 -19.20 3.85
CA VAL A 260 1.72 -18.98 4.10
C VAL A 260 1.39 -18.67 5.55
N ARG A 261 2.06 -19.32 6.54
CA ARG A 261 1.79 -19.07 7.97
C ARG A 261 2.16 -17.65 8.40
N PHE A 262 3.22 -17.10 7.83
CA PHE A 262 3.59 -15.71 8.10
C PHE A 262 2.54 -14.74 7.55
N LEU A 263 2.08 -14.97 6.32
CA LEU A 263 1.03 -14.18 5.70
C LEU A 263 -0.31 -14.26 6.44
N GLN A 264 -0.65 -15.42 7.00
CA GLN A 264 -1.84 -15.57 7.83
C GLN A 264 -1.81 -14.66 9.06
N LYS A 265 -0.66 -14.58 9.77
CA LYS A 265 -0.52 -13.68 10.92
C LYS A 265 -0.67 -12.19 10.54
N ALA A 266 -0.34 -11.83 9.31
CA ALA A 266 -0.50 -10.45 8.86
C ALA A 266 -1.97 -10.05 8.67
N LEU A 267 -2.90 -11.01 8.53
CA LEU A 267 -4.34 -10.74 8.45
C LEU A 267 -4.93 -10.25 9.77
N ASP A 268 -4.31 -10.59 10.90
CA ASP A 268 -4.77 -10.17 12.23
C ASP A 268 -4.28 -8.76 12.61
N LEU A 269 -3.41 -8.15 11.79
CA LEU A 269 -2.85 -6.82 12.06
C LEU A 269 -3.80 -5.74 11.56
N THR A 270 -4.25 -4.88 12.47
CA THR A 270 -5.10 -3.72 12.19
C THR A 270 -4.32 -2.42 12.35
N PHE A 271 -4.74 -1.36 11.64
CA PHE A 271 -4.16 -0.02 11.73
C PHE A 271 -5.02 0.90 12.61
N PHE A 272 -6.35 0.75 12.55
CA PHE A 272 -7.34 1.63 13.18
C PHE A 272 -8.34 0.86 14.03
N PRO A 273 -7.89 0.11 15.06
CA PRO A 273 -8.75 -0.86 15.76
C PRO A 273 -9.96 -0.24 16.46
N GLU A 274 -9.87 1.02 16.91
CA GLU A 274 -10.98 1.70 17.57
C GLU A 274 -12.12 2.00 16.61
N LEU A 275 -11.83 2.26 15.32
CA LEU A 275 -12.86 2.48 14.30
C LEU A 275 -13.66 1.21 14.01
N TYR A 276 -13.09 0.03 14.23
CA TYR A 276 -13.83 -1.23 14.19
C TYR A 276 -14.57 -1.49 15.50
N ALA A 277 -13.91 -1.24 16.64
CA ALA A 277 -14.50 -1.48 17.97
C ALA A 277 -15.73 -0.62 18.23
N VAL A 278 -15.77 0.63 17.77
CA VAL A 278 -16.91 1.54 17.96
C VAL A 278 -18.19 1.02 17.31
N ARG A 279 -18.10 0.24 16.21
CA ARG A 279 -19.28 -0.27 15.49
C ARG A 279 -20.20 -1.10 16.36
N THR A 280 -19.67 -1.82 17.34
CA THR A 280 -20.48 -2.59 18.32
C THR A 280 -21.19 -1.72 19.33
N LYS A 281 -20.91 -0.41 19.36
CA LYS A 281 -21.48 0.57 20.28
C LYS A 281 -22.43 1.56 19.62
N ILE A 282 -22.49 1.58 18.28
CA ILE A 282 -23.40 2.45 17.52
C ILE A 282 -24.81 1.90 17.62
N GLY A 283 -25.78 2.76 18.00
CA GLY A 283 -27.21 2.40 18.09
C GLY A 283 -27.59 1.68 19.39
N ASN A 284 -26.69 1.60 20.37
CA ASN A 284 -26.97 1.06 21.72
C ASN A 284 -27.06 2.18 22.74
#